data_b75d1bf043b37f3bd01c9736957cf3b2
#
_entry.id   b75d1bf043b37f3bd01c9736957cf3b2
#
_cell.length_a   1.000
_cell.length_b   1.000
_cell.length_c   1.000
_cell.angle_alpha   90.00
_cell.angle_beta   90.00
_cell.angle_gamma   90.00
#
_symmetry.space_group_name_H-M   'P 1'
#
loop_
_entity.id
_entity.type
_entity.pdbx_description
1 polymer ?
#
loop_
_entity_poly.entity_id
_entity_poly.type
_entity_poly.pdbx_seq_one_letter_code
_entity_poly.pdbx_strand_id
1 'polypeptide(L)'
;MNDSANTPATAVFDTTDPSVAKAGFQPHLSFYHANAKNSGVAIRFSVDPATPDRDGAVYFSIAKQKTVGNAGSQGPDRFASFDWQNKASVKLGFLEVAEILMVLGGQASGLSHAGKDVLYHNSPSATTSITFKRAEDPSRPGFLLGVGRTPKADPNARQYYSFVFGPAEALGLRLSLQAQMGLLAFGIPRERPSLPAGSRPAAAGAFAPPPASAPGFAPATAAAPADAGFGDAF
;
A
#
# COMPACT_ATOMS: atom_id res chain seq x y z
N MET A 1 -26.77 -42.68 26.28
CA MET A 1 -25.56 -41.81 26.33
C MET A 1 -24.74 -42.15 25.11
N ASN A 2 -24.91 -41.39 24.02
CA ASN A 2 -24.12 -41.52 22.82
C ASN A 2 -23.47 -40.14 22.55
N ASP A 3 -22.20 -40.05 22.92
CA ASP A 3 -21.34 -38.92 22.56
C ASP A 3 -20.93 -39.07 21.12
N SER A 4 -21.61 -38.36 20.22
CA SER A 4 -21.16 -38.18 18.84
C SER A 4 -20.14 -37.04 18.80
N ALA A 5 -18.85 -37.38 18.78
CA ALA A 5 -17.75 -36.45 18.58
C ALA A 5 -17.93 -35.73 17.22
N ASN A 6 -18.19 -34.44 17.28
CA ASN A 6 -18.26 -33.55 16.13
C ASN A 6 -16.81 -33.19 15.68
N THR A 7 -16.27 -33.95 14.75
CA THR A 7 -15.00 -33.66 14.10
C THR A 7 -15.22 -32.53 13.10
N PRO A 8 -14.52 -31.40 13.20
CA PRO A 8 -14.64 -30.35 12.18
C PRO A 8 -14.10 -30.87 10.85
N ALA A 9 -14.92 -30.79 9.81
CA ALA A 9 -14.53 -31.13 8.44
C ALA A 9 -13.44 -30.15 7.98
N THR A 10 -12.21 -30.65 7.88
CA THR A 10 -11.11 -29.95 7.23
C THR A 10 -11.45 -29.84 5.75
N ALA A 11 -11.72 -28.65 5.25
CA ALA A 11 -11.90 -28.40 3.84
C ALA A 11 -10.59 -28.71 3.12
N VAL A 12 -10.55 -29.85 2.45
CA VAL A 12 -9.47 -30.23 1.54
C VAL A 12 -9.67 -29.40 0.28
N PHE A 13 -8.83 -28.39 0.08
CA PHE A 13 -8.74 -27.70 -1.20
C PHE A 13 -8.09 -28.63 -2.21
N ASP A 14 -8.87 -29.12 -3.15
CA ASP A 14 -8.35 -29.88 -4.30
C ASP A 14 -7.57 -28.94 -5.21
N THR A 15 -6.23 -29.02 -5.14
CA THR A 15 -5.30 -28.21 -5.91
C THR A 15 -5.02 -28.77 -7.31
N THR A 16 -5.78 -29.75 -7.77
CA THR A 16 -5.53 -30.46 -9.04
C THR A 16 -6.26 -29.85 -10.25
N ASP A 17 -7.03 -28.77 -10.09
CA ASP A 17 -7.63 -28.08 -11.24
C ASP A 17 -6.58 -27.16 -11.92
N PRO A 18 -6.09 -27.50 -13.13
CA PRO A 18 -5.08 -26.70 -13.84
C PRO A 18 -5.59 -25.32 -14.27
N SER A 19 -6.90 -25.05 -14.20
CA SER A 19 -7.48 -23.74 -14.45
C SER A 19 -7.26 -22.78 -13.28
N VAL A 20 -7.11 -23.29 -12.05
CA VAL A 20 -6.83 -22.51 -10.84
C VAL A 20 -5.35 -22.09 -10.79
N ALA A 21 -4.46 -22.84 -11.41
CA ALA A 21 -3.02 -22.55 -11.43
C ALA A 21 -2.64 -21.34 -12.30
N LYS A 22 -3.54 -20.79 -13.14
CA LYS A 22 -3.28 -19.62 -13.98
C LYS A 22 -3.66 -18.28 -13.36
N ALA A 23 -4.50 -18.24 -12.36
CA ALA A 23 -4.73 -17.06 -11.55
C ALA A 23 -3.74 -17.10 -10.38
N GLY A 24 -2.49 -16.70 -10.60
CA GLY A 24 -1.50 -16.60 -9.54
C GLY A 24 -2.10 -15.93 -8.30
N PHE A 25 -1.92 -16.54 -7.12
CA PHE A 25 -2.38 -15.96 -5.85
C PHE A 25 -1.84 -14.54 -5.74
N GLN A 26 -2.74 -13.54 -5.83
CA GLN A 26 -2.40 -12.15 -5.59
C GLN A 26 -2.78 -11.80 -4.16
N PRO A 27 -1.80 -11.71 -3.26
CA PRO A 27 -2.07 -11.33 -1.88
C PRO A 27 -2.69 -9.93 -1.85
N HIS A 28 -3.74 -9.78 -1.04
CA HIS A 28 -4.41 -8.51 -0.85
C HIS A 28 -4.83 -8.32 0.60
N LEU A 29 -4.80 -7.07 1.06
CA LEU A 29 -5.34 -6.65 2.34
C LEU A 29 -6.76 -6.13 2.12
N SER A 30 -7.75 -6.65 2.86
CA SER A 30 -9.14 -6.22 2.70
C SER A 30 -9.77 -5.86 4.04
N PHE A 31 -10.62 -4.82 4.02
CA PHE A 31 -11.45 -4.41 5.15
C PHE A 31 -12.90 -4.33 4.68
N TYR A 32 -13.83 -4.74 5.56
CA TYR A 32 -15.24 -4.87 5.24
C TYR A 32 -16.08 -4.23 6.34
N HIS A 33 -16.78 -3.14 6.02
CA HIS A 33 -17.71 -2.46 6.91
C HIS A 33 -19.15 -2.65 6.38
N ALA A 34 -19.70 -3.83 6.61
CA ALA A 34 -21.09 -4.11 6.31
C ALA A 34 -22.01 -3.54 7.39
N ASN A 35 -23.21 -3.14 7.01
CA ASN A 35 -24.24 -2.71 7.95
C ASN A 35 -25.66 -3.14 7.49
N ALA A 36 -26.60 -3.08 8.43
CA ALA A 36 -27.98 -3.47 8.19
C ALA A 36 -28.75 -2.53 7.24
N LYS A 37 -28.23 -1.30 7.01
CA LYS A 37 -28.85 -0.30 6.11
C LYS A 37 -28.42 -0.48 4.65
N ASN A 38 -27.65 -1.51 4.32
CA ASN A 38 -27.08 -1.75 2.99
C ASN A 38 -26.26 -0.56 2.44
N SER A 39 -25.64 0.23 3.33
CA SER A 39 -24.81 1.38 3.00
C SER A 39 -23.34 1.16 3.35
N GLY A 40 -22.98 -0.08 3.63
CA GLY A 40 -21.61 -0.47 3.96
C GLY A 40 -20.67 -0.34 2.77
N VAL A 41 -19.38 -0.41 3.08
CA VAL A 41 -18.30 -0.28 2.10
C VAL A 41 -17.23 -1.32 2.39
N ALA A 42 -16.62 -1.86 1.34
CA ALA A 42 -15.42 -2.69 1.44
C ALA A 42 -14.29 -2.06 0.64
N ILE A 43 -13.07 -2.22 1.13
CA ILE A 43 -11.86 -1.78 0.45
C ILE A 43 -10.85 -2.92 0.40
N ARG A 44 -10.12 -3.00 -0.72
CA ARG A 44 -9.07 -3.99 -0.97
C ARG A 44 -7.83 -3.30 -1.49
N PHE A 45 -6.68 -3.61 -0.90
CA PHE A 45 -5.36 -3.17 -1.35
C PHE A 45 -4.60 -4.32 -1.95
N SER A 46 -3.92 -4.09 -3.05
CA SER A 46 -2.98 -5.01 -3.69
C SER A 46 -1.73 -4.26 -4.13
N VAL A 47 -0.62 -4.95 -4.23
CA VAL A 47 0.68 -4.37 -4.61
C VAL A 47 1.10 -4.95 -5.94
N ASP A 48 1.57 -4.06 -6.80
CA ASP A 48 2.22 -4.38 -8.06
C ASP A 48 3.69 -3.94 -7.94
N PRO A 49 4.64 -4.87 -7.77
CA PRO A 49 6.04 -4.53 -7.58
C PRO A 49 6.64 -3.84 -8.80
N ALA A 50 7.67 -3.02 -8.57
CA ALA A 50 8.44 -2.43 -9.65
C ALA A 50 9.09 -3.51 -10.53
N THR A 51 9.18 -3.22 -11.82
CA THR A 51 9.92 -4.02 -12.81
C THR A 51 10.92 -3.12 -13.53
N PRO A 52 11.89 -3.65 -14.32
CA PRO A 52 12.81 -2.80 -15.08
C PRO A 52 12.12 -1.76 -15.99
N ASP A 53 10.91 -2.07 -16.45
CA ASP A 53 10.18 -1.26 -17.43
C ASP A 53 9.05 -0.43 -16.81
N ARG A 54 8.80 -0.59 -15.49
CA ARG A 54 7.64 0.02 -14.85
C ARG A 54 7.83 0.20 -13.34
N ASP A 55 7.47 1.40 -12.87
CA ASP A 55 7.41 1.70 -11.44
C ASP A 55 6.37 0.83 -10.71
N GLY A 56 6.68 0.45 -9.48
CA GLY A 56 5.75 -0.23 -8.60
C GLY A 56 4.58 0.66 -8.18
N ALA A 57 3.47 0.03 -7.83
CA ALA A 57 2.27 0.72 -7.40
C ALA A 57 1.47 -0.06 -6.36
N VAL A 58 0.77 0.65 -5.50
CA VAL A 58 -0.33 0.11 -4.71
C VAL A 58 -1.63 0.41 -5.44
N TYR A 59 -2.43 -0.62 -5.66
CA TYR A 59 -3.80 -0.45 -6.11
C TYR A 59 -4.73 -0.63 -4.92
N PHE A 60 -5.71 0.25 -4.79
CA PHE A 60 -6.85 -0.06 -3.96
C PHE A 60 -8.15 0.01 -4.76
N SER A 61 -9.09 -0.86 -4.39
CA SER A 61 -10.43 -0.90 -4.96
C SER A 61 -11.43 -0.75 -3.83
N ILE A 62 -12.42 0.10 -4.01
CA ILE A 62 -13.47 0.36 -3.04
C ILE A 62 -14.83 0.06 -3.66
N ALA A 63 -15.68 -0.69 -2.93
CA ALA A 63 -16.97 -1.17 -3.41
C ALA A 63 -18.05 -0.91 -2.37
N LYS A 64 -19.27 -0.55 -2.82
CA LYS A 64 -20.45 -0.41 -1.97
C LYS A 64 -21.01 -1.77 -1.61
N GLN A 65 -21.64 -1.86 -0.46
CA GLN A 65 -22.42 -3.04 -0.08
C GLN A 65 -23.55 -3.26 -1.09
N LYS A 66 -23.75 -4.51 -1.51
CA LYS A 66 -24.78 -4.93 -2.45
C LYS A 66 -25.93 -5.61 -1.75
N THR A 67 -25.64 -6.46 -0.76
CA THR A 67 -26.65 -7.16 0.03
C THR A 67 -26.29 -7.11 1.50
N VAL A 68 -27.32 -7.14 2.34
CA VAL A 68 -27.18 -7.38 3.78
C VAL A 68 -27.13 -8.89 3.99
N GLY A 69 -26.17 -9.38 4.77
CA GLY A 69 -26.10 -10.80 5.12
C GLY A 69 -27.34 -11.23 5.93
N ASN A 70 -27.78 -12.44 5.73
CA ASN A 70 -28.88 -13.04 6.48
C ASN A 70 -28.31 -14.08 7.48
N ALA A 71 -28.29 -13.73 8.75
CA ALA A 71 -27.78 -14.61 9.81
C ALA A 71 -28.51 -15.96 9.92
N GLY A 72 -29.77 -16.02 9.45
CA GLY A 72 -30.56 -17.25 9.43
C GLY A 72 -30.31 -18.16 8.22
N SER A 73 -29.56 -17.69 7.21
CA SER A 73 -29.22 -18.46 6.02
C SER A 73 -27.94 -19.27 6.20
N GLN A 74 -27.87 -20.38 5.46
CA GLN A 74 -26.61 -21.14 5.30
C GLN A 74 -25.93 -20.77 3.99
N GLY A 75 -24.60 -20.98 3.93
CA GLY A 75 -23.83 -20.70 2.72
C GLY A 75 -23.51 -19.21 2.51
N PRO A 76 -23.28 -18.77 1.26
CA PRO A 76 -22.78 -17.43 0.94
C PRO A 76 -23.75 -16.31 1.34
N ASP A 77 -25.06 -16.56 1.37
CA ASP A 77 -26.08 -15.55 1.72
C ASP A 77 -26.06 -15.16 3.20
N ARG A 78 -25.32 -15.89 4.03
CA ARG A 78 -25.11 -15.55 5.45
C ARG A 78 -24.34 -14.24 5.61
N PHE A 79 -23.48 -13.91 4.65
CA PHE A 79 -22.61 -12.75 4.70
C PHE A 79 -23.09 -11.64 3.78
N ALA A 80 -22.80 -10.40 4.17
CA ALA A 80 -23.01 -9.26 3.29
C ALA A 80 -22.13 -9.39 2.03
N SER A 81 -22.65 -9.03 0.87
CA SER A 81 -21.89 -8.97 -0.37
C SER A 81 -21.62 -7.53 -0.78
N PHE A 82 -20.57 -7.32 -1.61
CA PHE A 82 -20.14 -6.02 -2.09
C PHE A 82 -20.07 -6.00 -3.61
N ASP A 83 -20.38 -4.86 -4.21
CA ASP A 83 -20.43 -4.66 -5.66
C ASP A 83 -19.03 -4.42 -6.24
N TRP A 84 -18.25 -5.50 -6.32
CA TRP A 84 -16.92 -5.45 -6.91
C TRP A 84 -16.91 -5.23 -8.42
N GLN A 85 -18.03 -5.37 -9.11
CA GLN A 85 -18.16 -5.11 -10.54
C GLN A 85 -18.17 -3.61 -10.82
N ASN A 86 -18.84 -2.83 -9.96
CA ASN A 86 -18.93 -1.36 -10.06
C ASN A 86 -17.98 -0.64 -9.07
N LYS A 87 -16.89 -1.27 -8.70
CA LYS A 87 -15.87 -0.70 -7.80
C LYS A 87 -15.18 0.53 -8.40
N ALA A 88 -14.75 1.44 -7.55
CA ALA A 88 -13.74 2.42 -7.92
C ALA A 88 -12.35 1.83 -7.64
N SER A 89 -11.46 1.86 -8.64
CA SER A 89 -10.06 1.42 -8.50
C SER A 89 -9.14 2.61 -8.67
N VAL A 90 -8.12 2.68 -7.81
CA VAL A 90 -7.12 3.75 -7.77
C VAL A 90 -5.74 3.12 -7.78
N LYS A 91 -4.83 3.71 -8.55
CA LYS A 91 -3.40 3.41 -8.54
C LYS A 91 -2.69 4.49 -7.73
N LEU A 92 -1.89 4.10 -6.76
CA LEU A 92 -1.04 4.98 -5.96
C LEU A 92 0.42 4.71 -6.29
N GLY A 93 1.17 5.74 -6.64
CA GLY A 93 2.61 5.68 -6.82
C GLY A 93 3.34 5.71 -5.48
N PHE A 94 4.66 5.54 -5.54
CA PHE A 94 5.53 5.49 -4.35
C PHE A 94 5.36 6.71 -3.43
N LEU A 95 5.38 7.93 -3.99
CA LEU A 95 5.26 9.17 -3.19
C LEU A 95 3.87 9.33 -2.58
N GLU A 96 2.81 8.96 -3.29
CA GLU A 96 1.44 9.03 -2.77
C GLU A 96 1.23 8.04 -1.61
N VAL A 97 1.84 6.85 -1.69
CA VAL A 97 1.86 5.89 -0.58
C VAL A 97 2.65 6.46 0.60
N ALA A 98 3.78 7.14 0.36
CA ALA A 98 4.54 7.78 1.41
C ALA A 98 3.75 8.89 2.12
N GLU A 99 2.98 9.71 1.39
CA GLU A 99 2.08 10.72 1.97
C GLU A 99 1.01 10.07 2.88
N ILE A 100 0.38 8.98 2.43
CA ILE A 100 -0.56 8.22 3.27
C ILE A 100 0.12 7.69 4.54
N LEU A 101 1.35 7.19 4.43
CA LEU A 101 2.13 6.73 5.58
C LEU A 101 2.47 7.85 6.56
N MET A 102 2.73 9.07 6.09
CA MET A 102 2.93 10.24 6.95
C MET A 102 1.65 10.55 7.75
N VAL A 103 0.48 10.49 7.13
CA VAL A 103 -0.80 10.68 7.83
C VAL A 103 -1.04 9.57 8.85
N LEU A 104 -0.88 8.30 8.45
CA LEU A 104 -1.02 7.15 9.35
C LEU A 104 0.00 7.15 10.50
N GLY A 105 1.18 7.75 10.28
CA GLY A 105 2.23 7.94 11.28
C GLY A 105 1.99 9.12 12.23
N GLY A 106 0.97 9.94 11.98
CA GLY A 106 0.69 11.14 12.76
C GLY A 106 1.61 12.33 12.45
N GLN A 107 2.42 12.25 11.39
CA GLN A 107 3.32 13.32 10.94
C GLN A 107 2.58 14.38 10.10
N ALA A 108 1.39 14.04 9.60
CA ALA A 108 0.48 14.93 8.90
C ALA A 108 -0.96 14.67 9.36
N SER A 109 -1.82 15.70 9.35
CA SER A 109 -3.25 15.56 9.67
C SER A 109 -4.08 15.03 8.51
N GLY A 110 -3.60 15.22 7.29
CA GLY A 110 -4.22 14.78 6.04
C GLY A 110 -3.23 14.79 4.90
N LEU A 111 -3.66 14.33 3.72
CA LEU A 111 -2.86 14.43 2.49
C LEU A 111 -2.60 15.92 2.20
N SER A 112 -1.43 16.19 1.65
CA SER A 112 -1.06 17.54 1.20
C SER A 112 -0.20 17.44 -0.04
N HIS A 113 -0.83 17.18 -1.18
CA HIS A 113 -0.16 17.05 -2.47
C HIS A 113 -0.21 18.37 -3.25
N ALA A 114 0.96 18.91 -3.57
CA ALA A 114 1.07 20.19 -4.28
C ALA A 114 0.23 21.33 -3.64
N GLY A 115 0.18 21.38 -2.31
CA GLY A 115 -0.59 22.39 -1.54
C GLY A 115 -2.10 22.17 -1.54
N LYS A 116 -2.58 20.98 -1.91
CA LYS A 116 -4.00 20.61 -1.88
C LYS A 116 -4.20 19.38 -1.00
N ASP A 117 -5.26 19.38 -0.21
CA ASP A 117 -5.62 18.26 0.68
C ASP A 117 -6.24 17.06 -0.08
N VAL A 118 -6.01 16.98 -1.38
CA VAL A 118 -6.63 16.01 -2.30
C VAL A 118 -5.63 15.58 -3.36
N LEU A 119 -5.51 14.27 -3.58
CA LEU A 119 -4.86 13.71 -4.77
C LEU A 119 -5.86 13.67 -5.93
N TYR A 120 -5.43 14.05 -7.11
CA TYR A 120 -6.25 13.99 -8.33
C TYR A 120 -5.61 13.07 -9.35
N HIS A 121 -6.36 12.03 -9.73
CA HIS A 121 -5.98 11.13 -10.82
C HIS A 121 -6.89 11.37 -12.02
N ASN A 122 -6.28 11.71 -13.14
CA ASN A 122 -6.99 11.95 -14.39
C ASN A 122 -6.68 10.81 -15.36
N SER A 123 -7.67 9.98 -15.66
CA SER A 123 -7.59 8.90 -16.64
C SER A 123 -8.41 9.26 -17.91
N PRO A 124 -8.25 8.55 -19.01
CA PRO A 124 -9.10 8.75 -20.21
C PRO A 124 -10.60 8.62 -19.92
N SER A 125 -10.99 7.76 -18.97
CA SER A 125 -12.39 7.44 -18.68
C SER A 125 -13.00 8.23 -17.52
N ALA A 126 -12.19 8.72 -16.57
CA ALA A 126 -12.71 9.37 -15.36
C ALA A 126 -11.66 10.25 -14.68
N THR A 127 -12.14 11.23 -13.91
CA THR A 127 -11.34 11.95 -12.90
C THR A 127 -11.66 11.35 -11.54
N THR A 128 -10.61 11.04 -10.76
CA THR A 128 -10.75 10.50 -9.41
C THR A 128 -10.07 11.46 -8.43
N SER A 129 -10.78 11.82 -7.36
CA SER A 129 -10.27 12.60 -6.23
C SER A 129 -10.15 11.71 -5.01
N ILE A 130 -9.05 11.83 -4.28
CA ILE A 130 -8.77 11.01 -3.10
C ILE A 130 -8.42 11.94 -1.95
N THR A 131 -9.10 11.78 -0.84
CA THR A 131 -8.78 12.45 0.43
C THR A 131 -8.45 11.39 1.46
N PHE A 132 -7.44 11.64 2.27
CA PHE A 132 -7.11 10.78 3.40
C PHE A 132 -6.67 11.67 4.56
N LYS A 133 -7.40 11.61 5.67
CA LYS A 133 -7.14 12.47 6.82
C LYS A 133 -7.46 11.76 8.13
N ARG A 134 -6.90 12.25 9.23
CA ARG A 134 -7.32 11.84 10.57
C ARG A 134 -8.77 12.24 10.80
N ALA A 135 -9.55 11.38 11.45
CA ALA A 135 -10.91 11.72 11.87
C ALA A 135 -10.85 12.85 12.91
N GLU A 136 -11.71 13.84 12.74
CA GLU A 136 -11.75 15.02 13.62
C GLU A 136 -12.53 14.75 14.92
N ASP A 137 -13.38 13.73 14.92
CA ASP A 137 -14.19 13.34 16.07
C ASP A 137 -13.37 12.51 17.08
N PRO A 138 -13.07 13.07 18.26
CA PRO A 138 -12.31 12.35 19.29
C PRO A 138 -13.01 11.10 19.82
N SER A 139 -14.35 11.05 19.73
CA SER A 139 -15.14 9.88 20.16
C SER A 139 -15.04 8.72 19.17
N ARG A 140 -14.58 8.98 17.95
CA ARG A 140 -14.37 7.98 16.90
C ARG A 140 -12.97 8.11 16.29
N PRO A 141 -11.94 7.78 17.06
CA PRO A 141 -10.56 7.90 16.59
C PRO A 141 -10.34 6.99 15.38
N GLY A 142 -9.65 7.53 14.37
CA GLY A 142 -9.38 6.76 13.15
C GLY A 142 -8.95 7.65 12.01
N PHE A 143 -9.07 7.14 10.79
CA PHE A 143 -8.72 7.84 9.57
C PHE A 143 -9.84 7.71 8.55
N LEU A 144 -10.15 8.82 7.90
CA LEU A 144 -11.20 8.90 6.87
C LEU A 144 -10.54 8.89 5.49
N LEU A 145 -10.90 7.91 4.67
CA LEU A 145 -10.62 7.86 3.25
C LEU A 145 -11.88 8.27 2.49
N GLY A 146 -11.77 9.30 1.66
CA GLY A 146 -12.80 9.70 0.71
C GLY A 146 -12.33 9.46 -0.72
N VAL A 147 -13.18 8.89 -1.56
CA VAL A 147 -12.91 8.69 -3.00
C VAL A 147 -14.07 9.20 -3.81
N GLY A 148 -13.84 10.23 -4.59
CA GLY A 148 -14.80 10.75 -5.56
C GLY A 148 -14.37 10.33 -6.97
N ARG A 149 -15.28 9.72 -7.73
CA ARG A 149 -15.05 9.37 -9.14
C ARG A 149 -16.09 10.03 -10.02
N THR A 150 -15.64 10.79 -11.02
CA THR A 150 -16.49 11.46 -12.00
C THR A 150 -16.16 10.91 -13.38
N PRO A 151 -17.05 10.12 -13.99
CA PRO A 151 -16.88 9.65 -15.36
C PRO A 151 -16.81 10.83 -16.34
N LYS A 152 -15.91 10.79 -17.33
CA LYS A 152 -15.83 11.84 -18.36
C LYS A 152 -16.99 11.81 -19.35
N ALA A 153 -17.57 10.63 -19.56
CA ALA A 153 -18.74 10.45 -20.44
C ALA A 153 -20.02 11.08 -19.85
N ASP A 154 -20.13 11.09 -18.51
CA ASP A 154 -21.26 11.72 -17.81
C ASP A 154 -20.76 12.37 -16.49
N PRO A 155 -20.46 13.67 -16.51
CA PRO A 155 -20.03 14.40 -15.32
C PRO A 155 -21.05 14.40 -14.17
N ASN A 156 -22.35 14.15 -14.44
CA ASN A 156 -23.40 14.10 -13.42
C ASN A 156 -23.44 12.73 -12.72
N ALA A 157 -22.91 11.68 -13.32
CA ALA A 157 -22.82 10.34 -12.74
C ALA A 157 -21.68 10.22 -11.70
N ARG A 158 -21.47 11.27 -10.88
CA ARG A 158 -20.46 11.28 -9.85
C ARG A 158 -20.75 10.23 -8.77
N GLN A 159 -19.77 9.40 -8.49
CA GLN A 159 -19.79 8.41 -7.41
C GLN A 159 -18.90 8.88 -6.26
N TYR A 160 -19.38 8.67 -5.04
CA TYR A 160 -18.61 8.96 -3.85
C TYR A 160 -18.59 7.75 -2.92
N TYR A 161 -17.42 7.47 -2.38
CA TYR A 161 -17.16 6.41 -1.42
C TYR A 161 -16.47 7.01 -0.20
N SER A 162 -16.84 6.54 0.99
CA SER A 162 -16.20 6.94 2.24
C SER A 162 -15.92 5.69 3.07
N PHE A 163 -14.70 5.58 3.59
CA PHE A 163 -14.28 4.48 4.45
C PHE A 163 -13.55 5.05 5.68
N VAL A 164 -13.93 4.61 6.88
CA VAL A 164 -13.30 5.02 8.13
C VAL A 164 -12.49 3.85 8.67
N PHE A 165 -11.19 3.98 8.69
CA PHE A 165 -10.30 3.01 9.33
C PHE A 165 -10.31 3.23 10.83
N GLY A 166 -10.71 2.22 11.60
CA GLY A 166 -10.49 2.19 13.05
C GLY A 166 -9.00 2.12 13.40
N PRO A 167 -8.63 2.34 14.67
CA PRO A 167 -7.20 2.37 15.07
C PRO A 167 -6.44 1.09 14.72
N ALA A 168 -7.04 -0.09 14.92
CA ALA A 168 -6.41 -1.37 14.59
C ALA A 168 -6.26 -1.59 13.08
N GLU A 169 -7.28 -1.21 12.29
CA GLU A 169 -7.23 -1.29 10.83
C GLU A 169 -6.19 -0.33 10.25
N ALA A 170 -6.11 0.89 10.81
CA ALA A 170 -5.12 1.89 10.43
C ALA A 170 -3.69 1.41 10.73
N LEU A 171 -3.46 0.76 11.88
CA LEU A 171 -2.17 0.16 12.21
C LEU A 171 -1.84 -0.97 11.22
N GLY A 172 -2.78 -1.87 10.95
CA GLY A 172 -2.60 -2.96 9.98
C GLY A 172 -2.29 -2.44 8.57
N LEU A 173 -3.02 -1.42 8.12
CA LEU A 173 -2.76 -0.74 6.84
C LEU A 173 -1.37 -0.10 6.81
N ARG A 174 -0.99 0.64 7.87
CA ARG A 174 0.32 1.28 7.98
C ARG A 174 1.45 0.26 7.87
N LEU A 175 1.42 -0.80 8.67
CA LEU A 175 2.46 -1.84 8.67
C LEU A 175 2.54 -2.54 7.31
N SER A 176 1.40 -2.84 6.69
CA SER A 176 1.35 -3.45 5.37
C SER A 176 1.95 -2.55 4.29
N LEU A 177 1.59 -1.27 4.26
CA LEU A 177 2.14 -0.32 3.30
C LEU A 177 3.64 -0.09 3.51
N GLN A 178 4.10 0.04 4.77
CA GLN A 178 5.53 0.17 5.08
C GLN A 178 6.34 -1.02 4.56
N ALA A 179 5.85 -2.24 4.78
CA ALA A 179 6.51 -3.45 4.30
C ALA A 179 6.61 -3.51 2.76
N GLN A 180 5.67 -2.87 2.04
CA GLN A 180 5.63 -2.87 0.59
C GLN A 180 6.49 -1.79 -0.07
N MET A 181 6.94 -0.77 0.66
CA MET A 181 7.71 0.36 0.08
C MET A 181 8.94 -0.12 -0.69
N GLY A 182 9.65 -1.14 -0.19
CA GLY A 182 10.80 -1.72 -0.89
C GLY A 182 10.43 -2.35 -2.25
N LEU A 183 9.28 -3.00 -2.32
CA LEU A 183 8.78 -3.60 -3.56
C LEU A 183 8.35 -2.53 -4.58
N LEU A 184 7.82 -1.41 -4.11
CA LEU A 184 7.43 -0.29 -4.97
C LEU A 184 8.65 0.39 -5.60
N ALA A 185 9.75 0.52 -4.85
CA ALA A 185 10.96 1.20 -5.30
C ALA A 185 11.89 0.29 -6.11
N PHE A 186 12.07 -0.96 -5.67
CA PHE A 186 13.14 -1.83 -6.17
C PHE A 186 12.61 -3.12 -6.81
N GLY A 187 11.32 -3.39 -6.71
CA GLY A 187 10.72 -4.63 -7.19
C GLY A 187 11.07 -5.86 -6.33
N ILE A 188 10.79 -7.02 -6.87
CA ILE A 188 11.14 -8.29 -6.23
C ILE A 188 12.60 -8.60 -6.53
N PRO A 189 13.46 -8.77 -5.50
CA PRO A 189 14.84 -9.19 -5.71
C PRO A 189 14.86 -10.51 -6.50
N ARG A 190 15.51 -10.50 -7.65
CA ARG A 190 15.74 -11.74 -8.41
C ARG A 190 16.95 -12.43 -7.81
N GLU A 191 16.83 -13.70 -7.52
CA GLU A 191 18.02 -14.53 -7.26
C GLU A 191 18.95 -14.39 -8.46
N ARG A 192 20.18 -13.98 -8.22
CA ARG A 192 21.19 -14.06 -9.27
C ARG A 192 21.31 -15.53 -9.66
N PRO A 193 21.14 -15.88 -10.96
CA PRO A 193 21.41 -17.23 -11.37
C PRO A 193 22.79 -17.62 -10.84
N SER A 194 22.86 -18.67 -10.03
CA SER A 194 24.12 -19.20 -9.54
C SER A 194 24.98 -19.48 -10.78
N LEU A 195 26.08 -18.73 -10.94
CA LEU A 195 27.04 -19.02 -12.00
C LEU A 195 27.37 -20.51 -11.88
N PRO A 196 27.32 -21.28 -12.99
CA PRO A 196 27.70 -22.67 -12.95
C PRO A 196 29.08 -22.78 -12.31
N ALA A 197 29.24 -23.72 -11.39
CA ALA A 197 30.42 -23.89 -10.52
C ALA A 197 31.77 -24.08 -11.26
N GLY A 198 31.81 -23.89 -12.59
CA GLY A 198 33.00 -23.99 -13.43
C GLY A 198 33.47 -22.67 -14.05
N SER A 199 32.76 -21.55 -13.89
CA SER A 199 33.13 -20.27 -14.51
C SER A 199 33.84 -19.30 -13.53
N ARG A 200 34.66 -19.84 -12.63
CA ARG A 200 35.61 -18.99 -11.89
C ARG A 200 36.62 -18.51 -12.93
N PRO A 201 36.65 -17.22 -13.30
CA PRO A 201 37.72 -16.75 -14.18
C PRO A 201 39.03 -17.09 -13.50
N ALA A 202 39.91 -17.82 -14.21
CA ALA A 202 41.25 -18.04 -13.75
C ALA A 202 41.80 -16.69 -13.29
N ALA A 203 42.31 -16.65 -12.08
CA ALA A 203 42.85 -15.44 -11.45
C ALA A 203 43.81 -14.78 -12.45
N ALA A 204 43.31 -13.78 -13.15
CA ALA A 204 44.14 -12.95 -14.02
C ALA A 204 45.04 -12.13 -13.12
N GLY A 205 46.30 -12.41 -13.19
CA GLY A 205 47.42 -11.52 -12.90
C GLY A 205 47.45 -10.92 -11.50
N ALA A 206 48.45 -11.33 -10.73
CA ALA A 206 48.88 -10.66 -9.54
C ALA A 206 48.81 -9.14 -9.73
N PHE A 207 48.02 -8.47 -8.88
CA PHE A 207 48.05 -7.02 -8.73
C PHE A 207 49.50 -6.62 -8.41
N ALA A 208 50.18 -5.98 -9.34
CA ALA A 208 51.45 -5.35 -9.06
C ALA A 208 51.21 -4.27 -7.98
N PRO A 209 52.02 -4.18 -6.94
CA PRO A 209 51.88 -3.14 -5.93
C PRO A 209 52.03 -1.78 -6.61
N PRO A 210 51.25 -0.76 -6.21
CA PRO A 210 51.37 0.57 -6.78
C PRO A 210 52.78 1.14 -6.48
N PRO A 211 53.37 1.93 -7.39
CA PRO A 211 54.68 2.55 -7.16
C PRO A 211 54.58 3.49 -5.96
N ALA A 212 55.48 3.31 -5.01
CA ALA A 212 55.71 4.21 -3.89
C ALA A 212 56.16 5.56 -4.42
N SER A 213 55.59 6.63 -3.88
CA SER A 213 55.98 8.04 -3.99
C SER A 213 55.07 8.93 -4.86
N ALA A 214 54.11 9.57 -4.17
CA ALA A 214 53.69 10.93 -4.49
C ALA A 214 53.84 11.81 -3.25
N PRO A 215 54.33 13.06 -3.37
CA PRO A 215 54.71 13.91 -2.26
C PRO A 215 53.53 14.48 -1.50
N GLY A 216 53.78 14.72 -0.21
CA GLY A 216 52.87 15.10 0.83
C GLY A 216 51.87 16.20 0.50
N PHE A 217 50.64 15.91 0.85
CA PHE A 217 49.64 16.94 1.14
C PHE A 217 49.81 17.39 2.59
N ALA A 218 50.16 18.65 2.77
CA ALA A 218 50.18 19.30 4.08
C ALA A 218 48.72 19.40 4.63
N PRO A 219 48.49 19.16 5.93
CA PRO A 219 47.17 19.33 6.51
C PRO A 219 46.81 20.82 6.55
N ALA A 220 45.65 21.15 5.98
CA ALA A 220 45.07 22.48 6.12
C ALA A 220 44.68 22.71 7.60
N THR A 221 45.24 23.77 8.17
CA THR A 221 44.93 24.28 9.50
C THR A 221 43.45 24.68 9.57
N ALA A 222 42.70 24.02 10.46
CA ALA A 222 41.31 24.37 10.76
C ALA A 222 41.30 25.76 11.44
N ALA A 223 40.67 26.73 10.79
CA ALA A 223 40.30 27.99 11.41
C ALA A 223 39.13 27.79 12.39
N ALA A 224 39.30 28.27 13.61
CA ALA A 224 38.26 28.25 14.64
C ALA A 224 37.04 29.13 14.23
N PRO A 225 35.79 28.72 14.53
CA PRO A 225 34.64 29.55 14.31
C PRO A 225 34.61 30.71 15.33
N ALA A 226 34.36 31.92 14.81
CA ALA A 226 34.15 33.13 15.60
C ALA A 226 32.85 33.00 16.41
N ASP A 227 33.01 33.33 17.66
CA ASP A 227 31.96 33.51 18.66
C ASP A 227 30.99 34.64 18.22
N ALA A 228 29.75 34.25 17.81
CA ALA A 228 28.67 35.21 17.55
C ALA A 228 27.76 35.28 18.79
N GLY A 229 28.00 36.30 19.60
CA GLY A 229 27.25 36.60 20.80
C GLY A 229 25.74 36.72 20.53
N PHE A 230 24.96 35.99 21.33
CA PHE A 230 23.52 36.16 21.50
C PHE A 230 23.28 37.40 22.36
N GLY A 231 22.81 38.49 21.71
CA GLY A 231 22.30 39.66 22.39
C GLY A 231 20.88 39.44 22.84
N ASP A 232 20.64 39.56 24.15
CA ASP A 232 19.32 39.77 24.77
C ASP A 232 18.68 41.03 24.24
N ALA A 233 17.42 40.94 23.78
CA ALA A 233 16.49 42.08 23.78
C ALA A 233 15.01 41.58 23.74
N PHE A 234 14.31 41.82 24.90
CA PHE A 234 12.88 42.06 25.14
C PHE A 234 11.84 41.13 24.48
#